data_becea9059c60a5a8b0bcaef7cf799ba1
#
_entry.id   becea9059c60a5a8b0bcaef7cf799ba1
#
_cell.length_a   1.000
_cell.length_b   1.000
_cell.length_c   1.000
_cell.angle_alpha   90.00
_cell.angle_beta   90.00
_cell.angle_gamma   90.00
#
_symmetry.space_group_name_H-M   'P 1'
#
loop_
_entity.id
_entity.type
_entity.pdbx_description
1 polymer ?
#
loop_
_entity_poly.entity_id
_entity_poly.type
_entity_poly.pdbx_seq_one_letter_code
_entity_poly.pdbx_strand_id
1 'polypeptide(L)'
;MIKTGKFVYEPGEHEAEKASNSYLMSLIAVIAGLPFPIVNLIATVIFFIANKKGTYFVRWHCIQALLSQFSLFFMNSFAFWWTIYILFGEKTITNNFMAYLITVFFFNLLEFIATIYTAINTRKGMHIEWLFYGNLTNIFCKA
;
A
#
# COMPACT_ATOMS: atom_id res chain seq x y z
N MET A 1 -0.72 12.85 -9.67
CA MET A 1 -0.92 11.56 -9.04
C MET A 1 -0.78 11.56 -7.52
N ILE A 2 0.18 12.26 -6.97
CA ILE A 2 0.36 12.44 -5.52
C ILE A 2 0.23 13.93 -5.24
N LYS A 3 -0.62 14.29 -4.26
CA LYS A 3 -0.80 15.66 -3.78
C LYS A 3 -0.07 15.80 -2.45
N THR A 4 0.70 16.86 -2.31
CA THR A 4 1.34 17.24 -1.04
C THR A 4 0.62 18.46 -0.52
N GLY A 5 0.13 18.41 0.71
CA GLY A 5 -0.63 19.47 1.34
C GLY A 5 -0.30 19.66 2.81
N LYS A 6 -0.91 20.66 3.41
CA LYS A 6 -0.94 20.80 4.87
C LYS A 6 -2.13 20.00 5.39
N PHE A 7 -1.92 19.31 6.49
CA PHE A 7 -3.03 18.66 7.21
C PHE A 7 -3.85 19.69 8.00
N VAL A 8 -4.97 19.27 8.54
CA VAL A 8 -5.88 20.12 9.33
C VAL A 8 -5.17 20.75 10.54
N TYR A 9 -4.13 20.10 11.04
CA TYR A 9 -3.26 20.60 12.11
C TYR A 9 -1.81 20.16 11.83
N GLU A 10 -0.83 20.71 12.53
CA GLU A 10 0.56 20.27 12.46
C GLU A 10 0.75 18.99 13.29
N PRO A 11 1.06 17.85 12.65
CA PRO A 11 1.26 16.60 13.37
C PRO A 11 2.55 16.66 14.20
N GLY A 12 2.50 16.14 15.41
CA GLY A 12 3.68 15.98 16.24
C GLY A 12 4.66 14.96 15.63
N GLU A 13 5.94 15.03 16.03
CA GLU A 13 6.99 14.15 15.53
C GLU A 13 6.62 12.66 15.67
N HIS A 14 6.10 12.27 16.82
CA HIS A 14 5.67 10.89 17.07
C HIS A 14 4.48 10.44 16.19
N GLU A 15 3.57 11.37 15.86
CA GLU A 15 2.46 11.09 14.94
C GLU A 15 2.98 10.90 13.51
N ALA A 16 3.88 11.78 13.07
CA ALA A 16 4.52 11.70 11.77
C ALA A 16 5.31 10.39 11.60
N GLU A 17 6.03 9.97 12.65
CA GLU A 17 6.72 8.69 12.68
C GLU A 17 5.77 7.50 12.55
N LYS A 18 4.71 7.46 13.36
CA LYS A 18 3.70 6.37 13.27
C LYS A 18 3.00 6.34 11.91
N ALA A 19 2.62 7.49 11.38
CA ALA A 19 1.99 7.57 10.07
C ALA A 19 2.93 7.09 8.96
N SER A 20 4.21 7.46 9.01
CA SER A 20 5.25 6.95 8.10
C SER A 20 5.41 5.43 8.20
N ASN A 21 5.44 4.90 9.42
CA ASN A 21 5.61 3.46 9.65
C ASN A 21 4.47 2.63 9.05
N SER A 22 3.26 3.18 8.87
CA SER A 22 2.17 2.47 8.20
C SER A 22 2.51 2.10 6.75
N TYR A 23 3.24 2.97 6.06
CA TYR A 23 3.73 2.72 4.70
C TYR A 23 4.90 1.73 4.68
N LEU A 24 5.80 1.79 5.68
CA LEU A 24 6.90 0.83 5.79
C LEU A 24 6.39 -0.59 6.06
N MET A 25 5.30 -0.72 6.83
CA MET A 25 4.65 -2.03 7.04
C MET A 25 4.08 -2.61 5.74
N SER A 26 3.66 -1.78 4.80
CA SER A 26 3.18 -2.24 3.50
C SER A 26 4.29 -2.80 2.60
N LEU A 27 5.56 -2.58 2.94
CA LEU A 27 6.72 -3.09 2.22
C LEU A 27 7.41 -4.28 2.90
N ILE A 28 6.91 -4.74 4.04
CA ILE A 28 7.64 -5.71 4.89
C ILE A 28 7.90 -7.03 4.18
N ALA A 29 6.98 -7.51 3.35
CA ALA A 29 7.18 -8.75 2.59
C ALA A 29 8.25 -8.57 1.50
N VAL A 30 8.31 -7.42 0.86
CA VAL A 30 9.34 -7.11 -0.14
C VAL A 30 10.71 -7.06 0.54
N ILE A 31 10.81 -6.41 1.70
CA ILE A 31 12.04 -6.32 2.49
C ILE A 31 12.49 -7.71 2.98
N ALA A 32 11.55 -8.55 3.39
CA ALA A 32 11.81 -9.91 3.85
C ALA A 32 12.02 -10.93 2.71
N GLY A 33 11.85 -10.52 1.44
CA GLY A 33 11.98 -11.41 0.28
C GLY A 33 10.88 -12.50 0.21
N LEU A 34 9.71 -12.23 0.77
CA LEU A 34 8.60 -13.19 0.80
C LEU A 34 7.73 -13.05 -0.47
N PRO A 35 7.52 -14.13 -1.24
CA PRO A 35 6.79 -14.08 -2.51
C PRO A 35 5.25 -14.03 -2.35
N PHE A 36 4.74 -14.00 -1.13
CA PHE A 36 3.30 -14.08 -0.87
C PHE A 36 2.66 -12.70 -0.82
N PRO A 37 1.70 -12.40 -1.70
CA PRO A 37 1.07 -11.08 -1.78
C PRO A 37 0.26 -10.71 -0.53
N ILE A 38 -0.17 -11.71 0.25
CA ILE A 38 -0.98 -11.48 1.46
C ILE A 38 -0.18 -10.92 2.65
N VAL A 39 1.15 -11.13 2.68
CA VAL A 39 1.96 -10.78 3.86
C VAL A 39 1.98 -9.27 4.11
N ASN A 40 2.12 -8.46 3.06
CA ASN A 40 2.06 -7.00 3.17
C ASN A 40 0.70 -6.53 3.66
N LEU A 41 -0.38 -7.12 3.15
CA LEU A 41 -1.73 -6.79 3.58
C LEU A 41 -1.94 -7.12 5.06
N ILE A 42 -1.53 -8.32 5.52
CA ILE A 42 -1.64 -8.73 6.92
C ILE A 42 -0.84 -7.78 7.81
N ALA A 43 0.41 -7.46 7.48
CA ALA A 43 1.24 -6.55 8.25
C ALA A 43 0.59 -5.16 8.38
N THR A 44 0.05 -4.65 7.28
CA THR A 44 -0.62 -3.35 7.25
C THR A 44 -1.92 -3.37 8.06
N VAL A 45 -2.71 -4.45 8.00
CA VAL A 45 -3.92 -4.63 8.82
C VAL A 45 -3.57 -4.66 10.31
N ILE A 46 -2.56 -5.43 10.71
CA ILE A 46 -2.12 -5.51 12.11
C ILE A 46 -1.70 -4.12 12.60
N PHE A 47 -0.92 -3.41 11.79
CA PHE A 47 -0.48 -2.06 12.14
C PHE A 47 -1.65 -1.08 12.27
N PHE A 48 -2.62 -1.15 11.35
CA PHE A 48 -3.84 -0.35 11.43
C PHE A 48 -4.64 -0.64 12.71
N ILE A 49 -4.85 -1.93 13.05
CA ILE A 49 -5.57 -2.33 14.26
C ILE A 49 -4.87 -1.81 15.52
N ALA A 50 -3.55 -1.90 15.57
CA ALA A 50 -2.74 -1.39 16.69
C ALA A 50 -2.86 0.15 16.85
N ASN A 51 -3.09 0.86 15.75
CA ASN A 51 -3.17 2.32 15.73
C ASN A 51 -4.60 2.88 15.52
N LYS A 52 -5.63 2.05 15.56
CA LYS A 52 -7.03 2.48 15.34
C LYS A 52 -7.55 3.54 16.32
N LYS A 53 -6.94 3.61 17.52
CA LYS A 53 -7.21 4.66 18.54
C LYS A 53 -6.20 5.81 18.49
N GLY A 54 -5.34 5.84 17.48
CA GLY A 54 -4.38 6.90 17.27
C GLY A 54 -5.02 8.22 16.84
N THR A 55 -4.19 9.24 16.66
CA THR A 55 -4.64 10.55 16.19
C THR A 55 -5.22 10.48 14.79
N TYR A 56 -5.96 11.51 14.38
CA TYR A 56 -6.59 11.58 13.07
C TYR A 56 -5.55 11.43 11.93
N PHE A 57 -4.40 12.09 12.07
CA PHE A 57 -3.31 11.99 11.09
C PHE A 57 -2.80 10.55 10.92
N VAL A 58 -2.52 9.85 12.03
CA VAL A 58 -2.06 8.45 11.99
C VAL A 58 -3.10 7.53 11.38
N ARG A 59 -4.35 7.63 11.82
CA ARG A 59 -5.46 6.80 11.29
C ARG A 59 -5.66 7.01 9.79
N TRP A 60 -5.60 8.27 9.35
CA TRP A 60 -5.79 8.62 7.94
C TRP A 60 -4.71 7.96 7.07
N HIS A 61 -3.44 8.11 7.42
CA HIS A 61 -2.34 7.50 6.67
C HIS A 61 -2.35 5.96 6.73
N CYS A 62 -2.73 5.36 7.87
CA CYS A 62 -2.90 3.91 7.97
C CYS A 62 -3.99 3.39 7.03
N ILE A 63 -5.12 4.10 6.89
CA ILE A 63 -6.20 3.70 5.97
C ILE A 63 -5.74 3.83 4.52
N GLN A 64 -5.03 4.89 4.15
CA GLN A 64 -4.51 5.04 2.79
C GLN A 64 -3.54 3.90 2.44
N ALA A 65 -2.60 3.56 3.32
CA ALA A 65 -1.69 2.43 3.15
C ALA A 65 -2.44 1.10 3.04
N LEU A 66 -3.47 0.89 3.87
CA LEU A 66 -4.29 -0.32 3.83
C LEU A 66 -5.06 -0.47 2.51
N LEU A 67 -5.66 0.62 2.01
CA LEU A 67 -6.40 0.60 0.74
C LEU A 67 -5.49 0.30 -0.45
N SER A 68 -4.27 0.83 -0.47
CA SER A 68 -3.30 0.51 -1.53
C SER A 68 -2.93 -0.97 -1.50
N GLN A 69 -2.62 -1.53 -0.33
CA GLN A 69 -2.27 -2.95 -0.19
C GLN A 69 -3.44 -3.88 -0.52
N PHE A 70 -4.66 -3.47 -0.18
CA PHE A 70 -5.86 -4.22 -0.53
C PHE A 70 -6.04 -4.32 -2.06
N SER A 71 -5.84 -3.22 -2.78
CA SER A 71 -5.90 -3.21 -4.25
C SER A 71 -4.81 -4.08 -4.87
N LEU A 72 -3.58 -3.96 -4.40
CA LEU A 72 -2.45 -4.78 -4.88
C LEU A 72 -2.63 -6.26 -4.58
N PHE A 73 -3.24 -6.60 -3.44
CA PHE A 73 -3.51 -7.98 -3.08
C PHE A 73 -4.35 -8.69 -4.14
N PHE A 74 -5.41 -8.08 -4.64
CA PHE A 74 -6.24 -8.67 -5.70
C PHE A 74 -5.44 -8.86 -7.00
N MET A 75 -4.71 -7.84 -7.43
CA MET A 75 -3.91 -7.91 -8.65
C MET A 75 -2.83 -9.00 -8.57
N ASN A 76 -2.09 -9.04 -7.46
CA ASN A 76 -1.02 -10.00 -7.25
C ASN A 76 -1.57 -11.42 -7.04
N SER A 77 -2.70 -11.57 -6.35
CA SER A 77 -3.34 -12.88 -6.17
C SER A 77 -3.80 -13.47 -7.49
N PHE A 78 -4.38 -12.65 -8.37
CA PHE A 78 -4.77 -13.12 -9.71
C PHE A 78 -3.55 -13.54 -10.54
N ALA A 79 -2.46 -12.76 -10.52
CA ALA A 79 -1.21 -13.13 -11.18
C ALA A 79 -0.65 -14.45 -10.64
N PHE A 80 -0.65 -14.60 -9.30
CA PHE A 80 -0.16 -15.81 -8.62
C PHE A 80 -0.97 -17.05 -9.03
N TRP A 81 -2.29 -17.01 -8.94
CA TRP A 81 -3.13 -18.16 -9.29
C TRP A 81 -3.10 -18.48 -10.79
N TRP A 82 -3.01 -17.47 -11.64
CA TRP A 82 -2.85 -17.71 -13.08
C TRP A 82 -1.50 -18.34 -13.39
N THR A 83 -0.43 -17.95 -12.72
CA THR A 83 0.89 -18.59 -12.83
C THR A 83 0.82 -20.06 -12.40
N ILE A 84 0.20 -20.34 -11.25
CA ILE A 84 0.00 -21.72 -10.75
C ILE A 84 -0.79 -22.56 -11.79
N TYR A 85 -1.86 -21.99 -12.34
CA TYR A 85 -2.66 -22.69 -13.35
C TYR A 85 -1.86 -23.06 -14.61
N ILE A 86 -0.95 -22.18 -15.06
CA ILE A 86 -0.09 -22.48 -16.21
C ILE A 86 0.93 -23.54 -15.87
N LEU A 87 1.61 -23.43 -14.71
CA LEU A 87 2.68 -24.34 -14.30
C LEU A 87 2.18 -25.79 -14.08
N PHE A 88 1.06 -25.93 -13.36
CA PHE A 88 0.52 -27.26 -13.01
C PHE A 88 -0.52 -27.79 -14.00
N GLY A 89 -1.06 -26.95 -14.85
CA GLY A 89 -2.02 -27.33 -15.88
C GLY A 89 -1.41 -27.69 -17.22
N GLU A 90 -0.06 -27.71 -17.33
CA GLU A 90 0.67 -27.96 -18.59
C GLU A 90 0.20 -27.07 -19.75
N LYS A 91 -0.17 -25.84 -19.43
CA LYS A 91 -0.66 -24.86 -20.40
C LYS A 91 0.47 -24.02 -20.97
N THR A 92 0.32 -23.62 -22.23
CA THR A 92 1.28 -22.72 -22.87
C THR A 92 1.15 -21.30 -22.33
N ILE A 93 2.28 -20.62 -22.23
CA ILE A 93 2.30 -19.18 -21.89
C ILE A 93 1.67 -18.40 -23.05
N THR A 94 0.63 -17.65 -22.75
CA THR A 94 -0.08 -16.82 -23.72
C THR A 94 0.41 -15.38 -23.68
N ASN A 95 0.25 -14.65 -24.80
CA ASN A 95 0.56 -13.21 -24.84
C ASN A 95 -0.26 -12.40 -23.81
N ASN A 96 -1.50 -12.80 -23.56
CA ASN A 96 -2.35 -12.15 -22.55
C ASN A 96 -1.79 -12.33 -21.13
N PHE A 97 -1.26 -13.50 -20.81
CA PHE A 97 -0.61 -13.74 -19.52
C PHE A 97 0.64 -12.87 -19.35
N MET A 98 1.50 -12.82 -20.39
CA MET A 98 2.69 -11.97 -20.38
C MET A 98 2.34 -10.49 -20.23
N ALA A 99 1.36 -10.00 -20.98
CA ALA A 99 0.89 -8.62 -20.87
C ALA A 99 0.37 -8.31 -19.47
N TYR A 100 -0.37 -9.24 -18.86
CA TYR A 100 -0.85 -9.09 -17.49
C TYR A 100 0.29 -9.03 -16.47
N LEU A 101 1.29 -9.94 -16.56
CA LEU A 101 2.45 -9.93 -15.66
C LEU A 101 3.25 -8.62 -15.75
N ILE A 102 3.47 -8.13 -16.98
CA ILE A 102 4.14 -6.85 -17.20
C ILE A 102 3.35 -5.71 -16.55
N THR A 103 2.03 -5.70 -16.72
CA THR A 103 1.15 -4.70 -16.10
C THR A 103 1.25 -4.75 -14.57
N VAL A 104 1.15 -5.93 -13.97
CA VAL A 104 1.28 -6.12 -12.52
C VAL A 104 2.64 -5.68 -12.02
N PHE A 105 3.71 -6.00 -12.75
CA PHE A 105 5.06 -5.54 -12.41
C PHE A 105 5.17 -4.02 -12.34
N PHE A 106 4.67 -3.32 -13.36
CA PHE A 106 4.70 -1.85 -13.38
C PHE A 106 3.85 -1.23 -12.27
N PHE A 107 2.67 -1.78 -11.99
CA PHE A 107 1.84 -1.30 -10.89
C PHE A 107 2.53 -1.48 -9.52
N ASN A 108 3.14 -2.64 -9.26
CA ASN A 108 3.90 -2.88 -8.04
C ASN A 108 5.11 -1.95 -7.92
N LEU A 109 5.81 -1.69 -9.03
CA LEU A 109 6.96 -0.76 -9.05
C LEU A 109 6.52 0.68 -8.74
N LEU A 110 5.44 1.15 -9.36
CA LEU A 110 4.89 2.48 -9.11
C LEU A 110 4.42 2.63 -7.66
N GLU A 111 3.74 1.62 -7.13
CA GLU A 111 3.30 1.62 -5.73
C GLU A 111 4.47 1.60 -4.77
N PHE A 112 5.49 0.80 -5.02
CA PHE A 112 6.72 0.77 -4.22
C PHE A 112 7.39 2.14 -4.15
N ILE A 113 7.57 2.81 -5.28
CA ILE A 113 8.15 4.16 -5.34
C ILE A 113 7.26 5.17 -4.60
N ALA A 114 5.94 5.13 -4.84
CA ALA A 114 4.98 6.02 -4.19
C ALA A 114 4.96 5.83 -2.68
N THR A 115 5.04 4.58 -2.21
CA THR A 115 5.07 4.23 -0.79
C THR A 115 6.31 4.76 -0.09
N ILE A 116 7.50 4.58 -0.68
CA ILE A 116 8.75 5.13 -0.13
C ILE A 116 8.70 6.66 -0.09
N TYR A 117 8.28 7.28 -1.19
CA TYR A 117 8.14 8.74 -1.26
C TYR A 117 7.20 9.25 -0.17
N THR A 118 6.06 8.60 0.00
CA THR A 118 5.06 8.96 1.01
C THR A 118 5.59 8.74 2.43
N ALA A 119 6.25 7.62 2.70
CA ALA A 119 6.84 7.34 4.01
C ALA A 119 7.84 8.43 4.42
N ILE A 120 8.75 8.82 3.52
CA ILE A 120 9.78 9.84 3.79
C ILE A 120 9.14 11.21 4.09
N ASN A 121 8.16 11.62 3.28
CA ASN A 121 7.56 12.94 3.42
C ASN A 121 6.57 13.00 4.59
N THR A 122 5.83 11.93 4.86
CA THR A 122 4.95 11.84 6.04
C THR A 122 5.76 11.87 7.33
N ARG A 123 6.97 11.28 7.35
CA ARG A 123 7.87 11.39 8.51
C ARG A 123 8.31 12.82 8.80
N LYS A 124 8.33 13.69 7.79
CA LYS A 124 8.59 15.14 7.94
C LYS A 124 7.35 15.94 8.34
N GLY A 125 6.25 15.29 8.69
CA GLY A 125 4.98 15.92 9.04
C GLY A 125 4.16 16.40 7.84
N MET A 126 4.56 16.09 6.61
CA MET A 126 3.79 16.48 5.41
C MET A 126 2.63 15.52 5.19
N HIS A 127 1.49 16.09 4.81
CA HIS A 127 0.33 15.30 4.40
C HIS A 127 0.44 14.93 2.92
N ILE A 128 0.53 13.64 2.64
CA ILE A 128 0.64 13.09 1.29
C ILE A 128 -0.63 12.32 0.95
N GLU A 129 -1.36 12.82 -0.02
CA GLU A 129 -2.60 12.25 -0.50
C GLU A 129 -2.42 11.65 -1.90
N TRP A 130 -2.72 10.36 -2.05
CA TRP A 130 -2.73 9.70 -3.35
C TRP A 130 -4.07 9.93 -4.02
N LEU A 131 -4.06 10.31 -5.29
CA LEU A 131 -5.23 10.79 -6.02
C LEU A 131 -6.48 9.90 -5.87
N PHE A 132 -6.32 8.59 -5.93
CA PHE A 132 -7.42 7.63 -5.82
C PHE A 132 -7.69 7.23 -4.36
N TYR A 133 -6.64 6.78 -3.66
CA TYR A 133 -6.78 6.27 -2.28
C TYR A 133 -7.03 7.38 -1.27
N GLY A 134 -6.54 8.60 -1.50
CA GLY A 134 -6.81 9.73 -0.63
C GLY A 134 -8.30 10.08 -0.59
N ASN A 135 -8.96 10.12 -1.74
CA ASN A 135 -10.40 10.37 -1.81
C ASN A 135 -11.20 9.30 -1.04
N LEU A 136 -10.83 8.01 -1.21
CA LEU A 136 -11.45 6.92 -0.47
C LEU A 136 -11.17 7.03 1.03
N THR A 137 -9.94 7.37 1.40
CA THR A 137 -9.56 7.56 2.80
C THR A 137 -10.38 8.66 3.46
N ASN A 138 -10.65 9.76 2.77
CA ASN A 138 -11.50 10.84 3.27
C ASN A 138 -12.96 10.41 3.55
N ILE A 139 -13.44 9.39 2.82
CA ILE A 139 -14.77 8.81 3.08
C ILE A 139 -14.76 7.92 4.33
N PHE A 140 -13.73 7.10 4.49
CA PHE A 140 -13.63 6.12 5.58
C PHE A 140 -13.11 6.72 6.89
N CYS A 141 -12.21 7.70 6.82
CA CYS A 141 -11.61 8.34 7.99
C CYS A 141 -12.26 9.70 8.25
N LYS A 142 -13.22 9.71 9.15
CA LYS A 142 -13.80 10.98 9.65
C LYS A 142 -13.00 11.46 10.87
N ALA A 143 -12.87 12.78 10.98
CA ALA A 143 -12.21 13.44 12.10
C ALA A 143 -12.95 13.19 13.42
#